data_b579c89348fb0c37bfcf7821a3fa5f8c
#
_entry.id   b579c89348fb0c37bfcf7821a3fa5f8c
#
_cell.length_a   1.000
_cell.length_b   1.000
_cell.length_c   1.000
_cell.angle_alpha   90.00
_cell.angle_beta   90.00
_cell.angle_gamma   90.00
#
_symmetry.space_group_name_H-M   'P 1'
#
loop_
_entity.id
_entity.type
_entity.pdbx_description
1 polymer ?
#
loop_
_entity_poly.entity_id
_entity_poly.type
_entity_poly.pdbx_seq_one_letter_code
_entity_poly.pdbx_strand_id
1 'polypeptide(L)'
;ESSAASDVYKRQELRDLSNLLLDFSIASSDENIHLDEPSFVEYAIGDYLSEMHTIISQNGFCVNIDGIYWEKVKVAVNGSLLSRIFSNLTNNICKYADIDEQVVMETVYSKNIFEICISNTVCKEKSLLESTGLGLKNVELLMRRMHGRAIYETKEYCYYVKLRFPITN
;
A
#
# COMPACT_ATOMS: atom_id res chain seq x y z
N GLU A 1 17.00 -30.68 8.24
CA GLU A 1 16.33 -29.44 8.71
C GLU A 1 16.32 -28.31 7.67
N SER A 2 17.35 -28.17 6.83
CA SER A 2 17.42 -27.10 5.83
C SER A 2 16.40 -27.27 4.66
N SER A 3 16.00 -28.51 4.33
CA SER A 3 15.05 -28.83 3.26
C SER A 3 13.61 -28.37 3.60
N ALA A 4 13.15 -28.64 4.84
CA ALA A 4 11.80 -28.24 5.26
C ALA A 4 11.63 -26.71 5.34
N ALA A 5 12.61 -25.99 5.84
CA ALA A 5 12.60 -24.51 5.86
C ALA A 5 12.61 -23.94 4.46
N SER A 6 13.41 -24.50 3.53
CA SER A 6 13.43 -24.13 2.12
C SER A 6 12.10 -24.36 1.43
N ASP A 7 11.42 -25.47 1.74
CA ASP A 7 10.12 -25.80 1.17
C ASP A 7 9.00 -24.88 1.68
N VAL A 8 9.04 -24.49 2.96
CA VAL A 8 8.11 -23.49 3.53
C VAL A 8 8.31 -22.14 2.86
N TYR A 9 9.56 -21.70 2.70
CA TYR A 9 9.89 -20.44 2.03
C TYR A 9 9.41 -20.41 0.58
N LYS A 10 9.67 -21.47 -0.19
CA LYS A 10 9.20 -21.59 -1.58
C LYS A 10 7.67 -21.60 -1.70
N ARG A 11 6.98 -22.25 -0.78
CA ARG A 11 5.52 -22.24 -0.74
C ARG A 11 4.97 -20.84 -0.47
N GLN A 12 5.60 -20.08 0.43
CA GLN A 12 5.19 -18.72 0.70
C GLN A 12 5.42 -17.81 -0.51
N GLU A 13 6.59 -17.92 -1.16
CA GLU A 13 6.91 -17.18 -2.37
C GLU A 13 5.92 -17.47 -3.52
N LEU A 14 5.53 -18.74 -3.71
CA LEU A 14 4.51 -19.14 -4.69
C LEU A 14 3.14 -18.55 -4.37
N ARG A 15 2.74 -18.50 -3.09
CA ARG A 15 1.49 -17.87 -2.66
C ARG A 15 1.50 -16.38 -2.95
N ASP A 16 2.59 -15.70 -2.61
CA ASP A 16 2.74 -14.27 -2.83
C ASP A 16 2.67 -13.93 -4.32
N LEU A 17 3.35 -14.69 -5.16
CA LEU A 17 3.28 -14.54 -6.62
C LEU A 17 1.88 -14.82 -7.16
N SER A 18 1.21 -15.87 -6.69
CA SER A 18 -0.17 -16.20 -7.07
C SER A 18 -1.14 -15.06 -6.72
N ASN A 19 -1.01 -14.48 -5.51
CA ASN A 19 -1.81 -13.34 -5.08
C ASN A 19 -1.55 -12.11 -5.96
N LEU A 20 -0.27 -11.83 -6.30
CA LEU A 20 0.08 -10.73 -7.19
C LEU A 20 -0.50 -10.89 -8.59
N LEU A 21 -0.48 -12.11 -9.14
CA LEU A 21 -1.09 -12.41 -10.44
C LEU A 21 -2.60 -12.28 -10.41
N LEU A 22 -3.25 -12.71 -9.34
CA LEU A 22 -4.69 -12.53 -9.15
C LEU A 22 -5.05 -11.04 -9.07
N ASP A 23 -4.30 -10.25 -8.29
CA ASP A 23 -4.48 -8.80 -8.18
C ASP A 23 -4.31 -8.13 -9.53
N PHE A 24 -3.30 -8.53 -10.30
CA PHE A 24 -3.10 -8.04 -11.66
C PHE A 24 -4.28 -8.36 -12.58
N SER A 25 -4.79 -9.58 -12.52
CA SER A 25 -5.96 -10.01 -13.30
C SER A 25 -7.20 -9.16 -12.97
N ILE A 26 -7.46 -8.92 -11.68
CA ILE A 26 -8.56 -8.08 -11.22
C ILE A 26 -8.36 -6.62 -11.66
N ALA A 27 -7.15 -6.10 -11.48
CA ALA A 27 -6.81 -4.73 -11.83
C ALA A 27 -6.89 -4.45 -13.33
N SER A 28 -6.61 -5.45 -14.16
CA SER A 28 -6.60 -5.37 -15.63
C SER A 28 -7.92 -5.78 -16.27
N SER A 29 -8.90 -6.27 -15.50
CA SER A 29 -10.20 -6.68 -16.05
C SER A 29 -10.99 -5.45 -16.54
N ASP A 30 -11.79 -5.63 -17.60
CA ASP A 30 -12.68 -4.59 -18.12
C ASP A 30 -14.01 -4.49 -17.37
N GLU A 31 -14.18 -5.26 -16.29
CA GLU A 31 -15.39 -5.23 -15.48
C GLU A 31 -15.56 -3.87 -14.82
N ASN A 32 -16.76 -3.32 -14.89
CA ASN A 32 -17.09 -2.10 -14.16
C ASN A 32 -17.04 -2.35 -12.66
N ILE A 33 -16.15 -1.64 -11.98
CA ILE A 33 -16.09 -1.66 -10.54
C ILE A 33 -17.10 -0.68 -9.98
N HIS A 34 -17.94 -1.17 -9.09
CA HIS A 34 -18.82 -0.33 -8.30
C HIS A 34 -18.03 0.32 -7.18
N LEU A 35 -18.03 1.65 -7.11
CA LEU A 35 -17.52 2.38 -5.96
C LEU A 35 -18.62 2.48 -4.90
N ASP A 36 -18.22 2.40 -3.64
CA ASP A 36 -19.11 2.60 -2.51
C ASP A 36 -19.62 4.05 -2.49
N GLU A 37 -20.76 4.29 -1.84
CA GLU A 37 -21.25 5.64 -1.62
C GLU A 37 -20.21 6.52 -0.95
N PRO A 38 -20.04 7.79 -1.37
CA PRO A 38 -19.03 8.68 -0.81
C PRO A 38 -19.15 8.80 0.71
N SER A 39 -18.08 8.47 1.41
CA SER A 39 -18.01 8.58 2.87
C SER A 39 -16.79 9.39 3.31
N PHE A 40 -16.82 9.89 4.55
CA PHE A 40 -15.68 10.62 5.10
C PHE A 40 -14.42 9.76 5.07
N VAL A 41 -13.29 10.38 4.72
CA VAL A 41 -11.99 9.67 4.55
C VAL A 41 -11.59 8.85 5.77
N GLU A 42 -11.90 9.32 6.99
CA GLU A 42 -11.65 8.56 8.21
C GLU A 42 -12.37 7.20 8.20
N TYR A 43 -13.64 7.16 7.79
CA TYR A 43 -14.42 5.92 7.73
C TYR A 43 -14.11 5.08 6.48
N ALA A 44 -13.80 5.74 5.36
CA ALA A 44 -13.50 5.05 4.11
C ALA A 44 -12.14 4.35 4.12
N ILE A 45 -11.15 4.91 4.83
CA ILE A 45 -9.74 4.53 4.68
C ILE A 45 -9.06 4.25 6.03
N GLY A 46 -9.56 4.80 7.13
CA GLY A 46 -8.92 4.75 8.45
C GLY A 46 -8.60 3.34 8.93
N ASP A 47 -9.52 2.39 8.75
CA ASP A 47 -9.32 0.99 9.18
C ASP A 47 -8.16 0.34 8.44
N TYR A 48 -8.01 0.60 7.13
CA TYR A 48 -6.90 0.05 6.33
C TYR A 48 -5.54 0.61 6.76
N LEU A 49 -5.46 1.92 7.08
CA LEU A 49 -4.24 2.51 7.64
C LEU A 49 -3.92 1.95 9.03
N SER A 50 -4.93 1.75 9.86
CA SER A 50 -4.77 1.17 11.20
C SER A 50 -4.30 -0.27 11.16
N GLU A 51 -4.84 -1.08 10.24
CA GLU A 51 -4.40 -2.46 10.01
C GLU A 51 -2.96 -2.49 9.51
N MET A 52 -2.62 -1.66 8.52
CA MET A 52 -1.26 -1.52 8.00
C MET A 52 -0.27 -1.15 9.10
N HIS A 53 -0.59 -0.13 9.92
CA HIS A 53 0.21 0.26 11.08
C HIS A 53 0.44 -0.92 12.03
N THR A 54 -0.62 -1.66 12.36
CA THR A 54 -0.57 -2.81 13.27
C THR A 54 0.37 -3.89 12.73
N ILE A 55 0.22 -4.28 11.46
CA ILE A 55 1.04 -5.33 10.85
C ILE A 55 2.51 -4.92 10.80
N ILE A 56 2.81 -3.70 10.37
CA ILE A 56 4.18 -3.18 10.27
C ILE A 56 4.83 -3.13 11.66
N SER A 57 4.11 -2.63 12.66
CA SER A 57 4.60 -2.59 14.05
C SER A 57 4.84 -3.98 14.64
N GLN A 58 3.96 -4.94 14.37
CA GLN A 58 4.15 -6.35 14.78
C GLN A 58 5.37 -7.02 14.13
N ASN A 59 5.77 -6.54 12.94
CA ASN A 59 7.00 -6.97 12.28
C ASN A 59 8.26 -6.24 12.77
N GLY A 60 8.16 -5.43 13.82
CA GLY A 60 9.28 -4.81 14.51
C GLY A 60 9.67 -3.41 14.01
N PHE A 61 8.94 -2.84 13.05
CA PHE A 61 9.21 -1.49 12.55
C PHE A 61 8.62 -0.43 13.47
N CYS A 62 9.32 0.69 13.62
CA CYS A 62 8.79 1.89 14.23
C CYS A 62 7.94 2.66 13.20
N VAL A 63 6.70 2.95 13.52
CA VAL A 63 5.78 3.66 12.61
C VAL A 63 5.38 5.00 13.22
N ASN A 64 5.61 6.08 12.48
CA ASN A 64 5.20 7.43 12.85
C ASN A 64 3.92 7.79 12.08
N ILE A 65 2.87 8.13 12.83
CA ILE A 65 1.55 8.53 12.32
C ILE A 65 1.16 9.96 12.72
N ASP A 66 2.07 10.74 13.28
CA ASP A 66 1.80 12.09 13.79
C ASP A 66 1.32 13.05 12.69
N GLY A 67 1.61 12.74 11.43
CA GLY A 67 1.17 13.49 10.26
C GLY A 67 -0.20 13.10 9.72
N ILE A 68 -0.94 12.20 10.38
CA ILE A 68 -2.28 11.80 9.93
C ILE A 68 -3.33 12.73 10.55
N TYR A 69 -4.02 13.46 9.68
CA TYR A 69 -5.13 14.36 10.06
C TYR A 69 -6.37 13.99 9.25
N TRP A 70 -7.52 13.84 9.93
CA TRP A 70 -8.79 13.51 9.31
C TRP A 70 -9.64 14.77 9.10
N GLU A 71 -9.64 15.32 7.90
CA GLU A 71 -10.54 16.39 7.52
C GLU A 71 -11.92 15.86 7.12
N LYS A 72 -12.94 16.71 7.21
CA LYS A 72 -14.32 16.37 6.85
C LYS A 72 -14.54 16.42 5.34
N VAL A 73 -13.76 15.64 4.60
CA VAL A 73 -13.91 15.46 3.16
C VAL A 73 -14.33 14.03 2.86
N LYS A 74 -15.01 13.83 1.74
CA LYS A 74 -15.51 12.52 1.33
C LYS A 74 -14.76 12.01 0.10
N VAL A 75 -14.64 10.69 0.02
CA VAL A 75 -14.12 9.97 -1.14
C VAL A 75 -15.02 8.79 -1.47
N ALA A 76 -15.09 8.42 -2.73
CA ALA A 76 -15.73 7.19 -3.18
C ALA A 76 -14.65 6.16 -3.49
N VAL A 77 -14.68 5.03 -2.82
CA VAL A 77 -13.68 3.97 -2.92
C VAL A 77 -14.35 2.61 -3.09
N ASN A 78 -13.58 1.57 -3.26
CA ASN A 78 -14.03 0.19 -3.18
C ASN A 78 -13.19 -0.56 -2.14
N GLY A 79 -13.83 -1.08 -1.11
CA GLY A 79 -13.15 -1.70 0.03
C GLY A 79 -12.27 -2.89 -0.36
N SER A 80 -12.71 -3.73 -1.32
CA SER A 80 -11.92 -4.85 -1.81
C SER A 80 -10.63 -4.41 -2.51
N LEU A 81 -10.69 -3.32 -3.29
CA LEU A 81 -9.52 -2.76 -3.96
C LEU A 81 -8.57 -2.09 -2.95
N LEU A 82 -9.10 -1.36 -1.96
CA LEU A 82 -8.30 -0.78 -0.89
C LEU A 82 -7.54 -1.84 -0.11
N SER A 83 -8.20 -2.93 0.28
CA SER A 83 -7.57 -4.05 0.97
C SER A 83 -6.35 -4.58 0.21
N ARG A 84 -6.48 -4.76 -1.11
CA ARG A 84 -5.37 -5.21 -1.98
C ARG A 84 -4.24 -4.19 -2.08
N ILE A 85 -4.57 -2.90 -2.20
CA ILE A 85 -3.59 -1.81 -2.25
C ILE A 85 -2.77 -1.79 -0.97
N PHE A 86 -3.42 -1.73 0.18
CA PHE A 86 -2.73 -1.65 1.47
C PHE A 86 -1.94 -2.93 1.79
N SER A 87 -2.46 -4.11 1.44
CA SER A 87 -1.74 -5.38 1.56
C SER A 87 -0.45 -5.40 0.72
N ASN A 88 -0.52 -4.96 -0.54
CA ASN A 88 0.66 -4.87 -1.41
C ASN A 88 1.73 -3.91 -0.84
N LEU A 89 1.30 -2.74 -0.34
CA LEU A 89 2.22 -1.77 0.26
C LEU A 89 2.81 -2.26 1.58
N THR A 90 2.01 -2.88 2.44
CA THR A 90 2.46 -3.47 3.70
C THR A 90 3.52 -4.54 3.46
N ASN A 91 3.27 -5.45 2.52
CA ASN A 91 4.23 -6.50 2.16
C ASN A 91 5.54 -5.92 1.62
N ASN A 92 5.49 -4.86 0.81
CA ASN A 92 6.69 -4.19 0.30
C ASN A 92 7.51 -3.57 1.44
N ILE A 93 6.86 -2.90 2.39
CA ILE A 93 7.55 -2.32 3.55
C ILE A 93 8.21 -3.41 4.37
N CYS A 94 7.48 -4.45 4.77
CA CYS A 94 8.02 -5.56 5.56
C CYS A 94 9.18 -6.28 4.87
N LYS A 95 9.17 -6.32 3.52
CA LYS A 95 10.20 -7.00 2.73
C LYS A 95 11.45 -6.15 2.50
N TYR A 96 11.31 -4.84 2.26
CA TYR A 96 12.40 -4.00 1.75
C TYR A 96 12.83 -2.87 2.69
N ALA A 97 11.99 -2.45 3.64
CA ALA A 97 12.34 -1.36 4.53
C ALA A 97 13.48 -1.70 5.49
N ASP A 98 14.20 -0.66 5.89
CA ASP A 98 15.19 -0.74 6.95
C ASP A 98 14.47 -0.73 8.31
N ILE A 99 14.74 -1.75 9.12
CA ILE A 99 14.06 -1.93 10.43
C ILE A 99 14.55 -0.91 11.48
N ASP A 100 15.73 -0.35 11.28
CA ASP A 100 16.31 0.64 12.18
C ASP A 100 15.80 2.06 11.90
N GLU A 101 15.05 2.24 10.80
CA GLU A 101 14.49 3.51 10.38
C GLU A 101 12.96 3.54 10.50
N GLN A 102 12.40 4.74 10.67
CA GLN A 102 10.96 4.89 10.80
C GLN A 102 10.23 4.74 9.47
N VAL A 103 9.08 4.07 9.50
CA VAL A 103 8.05 4.20 8.47
C VAL A 103 7.16 5.38 8.85
N VAL A 104 6.97 6.32 7.94
CA VAL A 104 6.16 7.53 8.19
C VAL A 104 4.89 7.49 7.35
N MET A 105 3.76 7.77 7.98
CA MET A 105 2.46 7.88 7.31
C MET A 105 1.87 9.26 7.57
N GLU A 106 1.48 9.95 6.51
CA GLU A 106 0.95 11.32 6.55
C GLU A 106 -0.26 11.46 5.63
N THR A 107 -1.11 12.42 5.92
CA THR A 107 -2.20 12.82 5.04
C THR A 107 -2.03 14.26 4.58
N VAL A 108 -2.35 14.51 3.31
CA VAL A 108 -2.27 15.83 2.71
C VAL A 108 -3.58 16.15 2.01
N TYR A 109 -4.08 17.35 2.20
CA TYR A 109 -5.30 17.85 1.57
C TYR A 109 -4.96 18.96 0.59
N SER A 110 -5.55 18.89 -0.57
CA SER A 110 -5.57 19.97 -1.55
C SER A 110 -7.00 20.17 -2.04
N LYS A 111 -7.26 21.21 -2.82
CA LYS A 111 -8.62 21.64 -3.18
C LYS A 111 -9.58 20.52 -3.61
N ASN A 112 -9.10 19.49 -4.31
CA ASN A 112 -9.92 18.41 -4.86
C ASN A 112 -9.33 17.02 -4.62
N ILE A 113 -8.28 16.90 -3.82
CA ILE A 113 -7.54 15.65 -3.62
C ILE A 113 -7.23 15.44 -2.14
N PHE A 114 -7.55 14.25 -1.66
CA PHE A 114 -7.01 13.67 -0.46
C PHE A 114 -5.84 12.77 -0.83
N GLU A 115 -4.69 12.97 -0.20
CA GLU A 115 -3.48 12.18 -0.45
C GLU A 115 -3.01 11.51 0.83
N ILE A 116 -2.65 10.24 0.73
CA ILE A 116 -1.91 9.50 1.76
C ILE A 116 -0.49 9.36 1.26
N CYS A 117 0.47 9.81 2.05
CA CYS A 117 1.89 9.63 1.80
C CYS A 117 2.46 8.62 2.80
N ILE A 118 3.08 7.57 2.29
CA ILE A 118 3.78 6.57 3.08
C ILE A 118 5.23 6.58 2.64
N SER A 119 6.15 6.71 3.58
CA SER A 119 7.58 6.71 3.29
C SER A 119 8.37 5.79 4.20
N ASN A 120 9.42 5.21 3.66
CA ASN A 120 10.35 4.36 4.39
C ASN A 120 11.75 4.44 3.77
N THR A 121 12.76 4.18 4.57
CA THR A 121 14.13 3.95 4.10
C THR A 121 14.25 2.52 3.61
N VAL A 122 14.90 2.31 2.47
CA VAL A 122 15.15 0.96 1.92
C VAL A 122 16.45 0.42 2.49
N CYS A 123 16.40 -0.78 3.04
CA CYS A 123 17.60 -1.48 3.52
C CYS A 123 18.51 -1.79 2.33
N LYS A 124 19.78 -1.35 2.40
CA LYS A 124 20.77 -1.54 1.32
C LYS A 124 20.97 -3.02 0.94
N GLU A 125 21.00 -3.89 1.92
CA GLU A 125 21.19 -5.32 1.72
C GLU A 125 19.96 -5.95 1.03
N LYS A 126 18.77 -5.49 1.38
CA LYS A 126 17.49 -5.95 0.81
C LYS A 126 17.21 -5.35 -0.56
N SER A 127 17.81 -4.20 -0.91
CA SER A 127 17.65 -3.57 -2.22
C SER A 127 18.21 -4.43 -3.38
N LEU A 128 19.06 -5.40 -3.06
CA LEU A 128 19.60 -6.38 -4.02
C LEU A 128 18.65 -7.57 -4.26
N LEU A 129 17.55 -7.69 -3.49
CA LEU A 129 16.55 -8.73 -3.73
C LEU A 129 15.82 -8.45 -5.04
N GLU A 130 15.69 -9.47 -5.86
CA GLU A 130 14.90 -9.37 -7.09
C GLU A 130 13.45 -9.03 -6.75
N SER A 131 12.96 -7.95 -7.33
CA SER A 131 11.57 -7.53 -7.25
C SER A 131 10.90 -7.77 -8.60
N THR A 132 9.71 -8.36 -8.59
CA THR A 132 8.91 -8.52 -9.81
C THR A 132 8.37 -7.16 -10.31
N GLY A 133 8.34 -6.13 -9.47
CA GLY A 133 7.70 -4.84 -9.74
C GLY A 133 6.16 -4.93 -9.85
N LEU A 134 5.61 -6.13 -9.75
CA LEU A 134 4.20 -6.38 -9.99
C LEU A 134 3.33 -5.80 -8.87
N GLY A 135 3.78 -5.79 -7.61
CA GLY A 135 3.03 -5.24 -6.48
C GLY A 135 2.72 -3.76 -6.64
N LEU A 136 3.70 -2.96 -7.04
CA LEU A 136 3.53 -1.51 -7.26
C LEU A 136 2.69 -1.24 -8.52
N LYS A 137 2.88 -2.05 -9.57
CA LYS A 137 2.05 -1.97 -10.76
C LYS A 137 0.58 -2.28 -10.46
N ASN A 138 0.31 -3.26 -9.62
CA ASN A 138 -1.03 -3.58 -9.16
C ASN A 138 -1.65 -2.41 -8.40
N VAL A 139 -0.92 -1.79 -7.47
CA VAL A 139 -1.38 -0.60 -6.73
C VAL A 139 -1.76 0.53 -7.69
N GLU A 140 -0.94 0.81 -8.70
CA GLU A 140 -1.23 1.83 -9.71
C GLU A 140 -2.53 1.54 -10.47
N LEU A 141 -2.70 0.30 -10.94
CA LEU A 141 -3.89 -0.12 -11.68
C LEU A 141 -5.15 -0.09 -10.82
N LEU A 142 -5.06 -0.60 -9.57
CA LEU A 142 -6.19 -0.59 -8.64
C LEU A 142 -6.62 0.84 -8.26
N MET A 143 -5.67 1.74 -8.04
CA MET A 143 -5.97 3.16 -7.80
C MET A 143 -6.68 3.81 -8.99
N ARG A 144 -6.23 3.54 -10.22
CA ARG A 144 -6.88 4.06 -11.44
C ARG A 144 -8.33 3.60 -11.55
N ARG A 145 -8.64 2.38 -11.14
CA ARG A 145 -10.03 1.85 -11.14
C ARG A 145 -10.95 2.58 -10.16
N MET A 146 -10.38 3.24 -9.16
CA MET A 146 -11.11 4.13 -8.23
C MET A 146 -10.98 5.62 -8.61
N HIS A 147 -10.60 5.92 -9.86
CA HIS A 147 -10.35 7.28 -10.35
C HIS A 147 -9.22 8.01 -9.59
N GLY A 148 -8.46 7.29 -8.79
CA GLY A 148 -7.31 7.78 -8.06
C GLY A 148 -6.00 7.60 -8.82
N ARG A 149 -4.90 7.89 -8.15
CA ARG A 149 -3.55 7.75 -8.69
C ARG A 149 -2.56 7.33 -7.60
N ALA A 150 -1.66 6.41 -7.93
CA ALA A 150 -0.48 6.14 -7.14
C ALA A 150 0.74 6.81 -7.79
N ILE A 151 1.59 7.44 -6.97
CA ILE A 151 2.83 8.09 -7.38
C ILE A 151 3.95 7.54 -6.51
N TYR A 152 5.07 7.21 -7.13
CA TYR A 152 6.26 6.67 -6.48
C TYR A 152 7.42 7.62 -6.70
N GLU A 153 8.12 7.94 -5.63
CA GLU A 153 9.32 8.77 -5.66
C GLU A 153 10.41 8.07 -4.85
N THR A 154 11.63 8.10 -5.35
CA THR A 154 12.82 7.66 -4.61
C THR A 154 13.79 8.84 -4.51
N LYS A 155 14.18 9.17 -3.28
CA LYS A 155 15.19 10.19 -3.00
C LYS A 155 16.27 9.56 -2.13
N GLU A 156 17.46 9.40 -2.68
CA GLU A 156 18.55 8.67 -2.04
C GLU A 156 18.13 7.24 -1.69
N TYR A 157 17.96 6.93 -0.39
CA TYR A 157 17.49 5.64 0.10
C TYR A 157 16.05 5.69 0.62
N CYS A 158 15.40 6.87 0.59
CA CYS A 158 14.01 7.02 1.00
C CYS A 158 13.08 6.77 -0.18
N TYR A 159 12.08 5.94 0.07
CA TYR A 159 11.03 5.60 -0.85
C TYR A 159 9.71 6.21 -0.38
N TYR A 160 9.00 6.83 -1.30
CA TYR A 160 7.73 7.51 -1.05
C TYR A 160 6.66 6.93 -1.95
N VAL A 161 5.53 6.57 -1.36
CA VAL A 161 4.30 6.20 -2.06
C VAL A 161 3.23 7.22 -1.73
N LYS A 162 2.62 7.83 -2.74
CA LYS A 162 1.52 8.79 -2.60
C LYS A 162 0.28 8.22 -3.26
N LEU A 163 -0.75 7.96 -2.47
CA LEU A 163 -2.06 7.53 -2.93
C LEU A 163 -2.99 8.73 -2.98
N ARG A 164 -3.43 9.12 -4.16
CA ARG A 164 -4.32 10.27 -4.41
C ARG A 164 -5.73 9.83 -4.71
N PHE A 165 -6.67 10.32 -3.92
CA PHE A 165 -8.09 10.07 -4.08
C PHE A 165 -8.81 11.38 -4.44
N PRO A 166 -9.67 11.40 -5.48
CA PRO A 166 -10.50 12.55 -5.74
C PRO A 166 -11.50 12.76 -4.61
N ILE A 167 -11.60 14.01 -4.12
CA ILE A 167 -12.61 14.40 -3.14
C ILE A 167 -13.94 14.53 -3.87
N THR A 168 -14.97 13.93 -3.29
CA THR A 168 -16.35 14.04 -3.76
C THR A 168 -17.13 15.02 -2.88
N ASN A 169 -17.97 15.84 -3.51
CA ASN A 169 -18.82 16.81 -2.81
C ASN A 169 -20.03 16.13 -2.18
#